data_492c425ca155ec5ac107cc75e5f4a6f3
#
_entry.id   492c425ca155ec5ac107cc75e5f4a6f3
#
_cell.length_a   1.000
_cell.length_b   1.000
_cell.length_c   1.000
_cell.angle_alpha   90.00
_cell.angle_beta   90.00
_cell.angle_gamma   90.00
#
_symmetry.space_group_name_H-M   'P 1'
#
loop_
_entity.id
_entity.type
_entity.pdbx_description
1 polymer ?
#
loop_
_entity_poly.entity_id
_entity_poly.type
_entity_poly.pdbx_seq_one_letter_code
_entity_poly.pdbx_strand_id
1 'polypeptide(L)'
;MKTSRRQEILEVLARELESRPGLRITTASLAAAVGVSEAALYRHFPSKAKMFDALIDFAEDAVFGLVNRILEEDRDALTRCARIAGVVLLFAERNAGITRVLMGDILVGENERLRARVAQFFDRLETQFRQILRAAVLTGDPQPDRAEIHPAANLLLVTLSGRLGQFVRSGYRVSPYAGWDVQWPLLARGVFSLDPGAPPAAI
;
A
#
# COMPACT_ATOMS: atom_id res chain seq x y z
N MET A 1 15.76 15.52 -18.03
CA MET A 1 16.59 14.35 -17.61
C MET A 1 16.16 13.15 -18.45
N LYS A 2 17.09 12.45 -19.12
CA LYS A 2 16.75 11.19 -19.83
C LYS A 2 16.41 10.12 -18.80
N THR A 3 15.17 9.62 -18.80
CA THR A 3 14.75 8.46 -18.00
C THR A 3 15.66 7.28 -18.34
N SER A 4 16.14 6.54 -17.34
CA SER A 4 16.97 5.37 -17.61
C SER A 4 16.13 4.29 -18.28
N ARG A 5 16.74 3.46 -19.14
CA ARG A 5 16.02 2.33 -19.79
C ARG A 5 15.38 1.39 -18.74
N ARG A 6 16.03 1.24 -17.58
CA ARG A 6 15.50 0.46 -16.46
C ARG A 6 14.19 1.05 -15.94
N GLN A 7 14.15 2.37 -15.79
CA GLN A 7 12.95 3.08 -15.33
C GLN A 7 11.81 2.98 -16.38
N GLU A 8 12.13 3.12 -17.65
CA GLU A 8 11.16 2.98 -18.75
C GLU A 8 10.51 1.58 -18.77
N ILE A 9 11.30 0.52 -18.53
CA ILE A 9 10.79 -0.85 -18.44
C ILE A 9 9.78 -0.97 -17.28
N LEU A 10 10.07 -0.40 -16.11
CA LEU A 10 9.17 -0.44 -14.95
C LEU A 10 7.88 0.34 -15.19
N GLU A 11 7.96 1.50 -15.84
CA GLU A 11 6.80 2.30 -16.19
C GLU A 11 5.88 1.58 -17.19
N VAL A 12 6.49 0.90 -18.20
CA VAL A 12 5.73 0.08 -19.14
C VAL A 12 5.10 -1.11 -18.41
N LEU A 13 5.83 -1.79 -17.53
CA LEU A 13 5.30 -2.90 -16.74
C LEU A 13 4.11 -2.45 -15.88
N ALA A 14 4.21 -1.32 -15.19
CA ALA A 14 3.13 -0.78 -14.37
C ALA A 14 1.87 -0.50 -15.23
N ARG A 15 2.04 0.11 -16.42
CA ARG A 15 0.94 0.36 -17.37
C ARG A 15 0.31 -0.94 -17.92
N GLU A 16 1.12 -1.94 -18.23
CA GLU A 16 0.61 -3.25 -18.70
C GLU A 16 -0.19 -3.96 -17.60
N LEU A 17 0.24 -3.86 -16.34
CA LEU A 17 -0.48 -4.37 -15.18
C LEU A 17 -1.83 -3.68 -14.97
N GLU A 18 -1.88 -2.38 -15.22
CA GLU A 18 -3.10 -1.57 -15.12
C GLU A 18 -4.06 -1.83 -16.28
N SER A 19 -3.54 -1.83 -17.52
CA SER A 19 -4.37 -1.96 -18.73
C SER A 19 -5.01 -3.34 -18.90
N ARG A 20 -4.47 -4.37 -18.23
CA ARG A 20 -4.91 -5.78 -18.38
C ARG A 20 -5.23 -6.43 -17.03
N PRO A 21 -6.26 -5.95 -16.31
CA PRO A 21 -6.65 -6.53 -15.02
C PRO A 21 -7.03 -8.02 -15.22
N GLY A 22 -6.53 -8.88 -14.33
CA GLY A 22 -6.80 -10.33 -14.37
C GLY A 22 -5.89 -11.13 -15.32
N LEU A 23 -5.13 -10.50 -16.22
CA LEU A 23 -4.23 -11.21 -17.12
C LEU A 23 -2.82 -11.32 -16.57
N ARG A 24 -2.14 -12.44 -16.89
CA ARG A 24 -0.72 -12.61 -16.63
C ARG A 24 0.12 -11.84 -17.64
N ILE A 25 1.14 -11.16 -17.17
CA ILE A 25 2.13 -10.51 -18.03
C ILE A 25 3.27 -11.51 -18.29
N THR A 26 3.61 -11.71 -19.57
CA THR A 26 4.77 -12.49 -19.99
C THR A 26 5.94 -11.57 -20.31
N THR A 27 7.18 -12.10 -20.25
CA THR A 27 8.38 -11.35 -20.67
C THR A 27 8.34 -10.98 -22.15
N ALA A 28 7.79 -11.86 -22.99
CA ALA A 28 7.61 -11.59 -24.41
C ALA A 28 6.65 -10.41 -24.66
N SER A 29 5.47 -10.40 -23.99
CA SER A 29 4.52 -9.28 -24.12
C SER A 29 5.09 -7.96 -23.59
N LEU A 30 5.85 -8.00 -22.48
CA LEU A 30 6.50 -6.83 -21.92
C LEU A 30 7.61 -6.32 -22.84
N ALA A 31 8.46 -7.20 -23.38
CA ALA A 31 9.51 -6.82 -24.34
C ALA A 31 8.93 -6.14 -25.59
N ALA A 32 7.84 -6.68 -26.13
CA ALA A 32 7.11 -6.07 -27.23
C ALA A 32 6.55 -4.70 -26.86
N ALA A 33 5.96 -4.53 -25.67
CA ALA A 33 5.41 -3.25 -25.21
C ALA A 33 6.50 -2.18 -24.97
N VAL A 34 7.71 -2.59 -24.53
CA VAL A 34 8.88 -1.71 -24.38
C VAL A 34 9.56 -1.40 -25.73
N GLY A 35 9.31 -2.21 -26.77
CA GLY A 35 9.97 -2.10 -28.06
C GLY A 35 11.41 -2.64 -28.08
N VAL A 36 11.67 -3.71 -27.33
CA VAL A 36 12.98 -4.38 -27.25
C VAL A 36 12.87 -5.90 -27.42
N SER A 37 13.99 -6.58 -27.63
CA SER A 37 14.03 -8.04 -27.54
C SER A 37 13.98 -8.51 -26.07
N GLU A 38 13.51 -9.73 -25.82
CA GLU A 38 13.56 -10.34 -24.48
C GLU A 38 15.00 -10.39 -23.94
N ALA A 39 15.98 -10.69 -24.79
CA ALA A 39 17.38 -10.67 -24.41
C ALA A 39 17.85 -9.28 -23.94
N ALA A 40 17.34 -8.20 -24.57
CA ALA A 40 17.64 -6.84 -24.13
C ALA A 40 16.93 -6.50 -22.80
N LEU A 41 15.71 -7.01 -22.58
CA LEU A 41 14.99 -6.88 -21.32
C LEU A 41 15.78 -7.55 -20.17
N TYR A 42 16.24 -8.78 -20.38
CA TYR A 42 17.00 -9.53 -19.37
C TYR A 42 18.38 -8.92 -19.02
N ARG A 43 18.96 -8.10 -19.89
CA ARG A 43 20.17 -7.31 -19.54
C ARG A 43 19.91 -6.27 -18.45
N HIS A 44 18.68 -5.74 -18.37
CA HIS A 44 18.30 -4.77 -17.36
C HIS A 44 17.70 -5.41 -16.09
N PHE A 45 16.99 -6.52 -16.27
CA PHE A 45 16.37 -7.28 -15.19
C PHE A 45 16.56 -8.77 -15.41
N PRO A 46 17.38 -9.44 -14.60
CA PRO A 46 17.75 -10.85 -14.82
C PRO A 46 16.59 -11.83 -14.70
N SER A 47 15.42 -11.38 -14.22
CA SER A 47 14.18 -12.17 -14.19
C SER A 47 12.95 -11.25 -14.06
N LYS A 48 11.78 -11.79 -14.40
CA LYS A 48 10.48 -11.14 -14.16
C LYS A 48 10.27 -10.85 -12.68
N ALA A 49 10.69 -11.75 -11.79
CA ALA A 49 10.64 -11.55 -10.35
C ALA A 49 11.43 -10.29 -9.92
N LYS A 50 12.56 -10.01 -10.56
CA LYS A 50 13.36 -8.79 -10.29
C LYS A 50 12.69 -7.51 -10.78
N MET A 51 11.82 -7.58 -11.76
CA MET A 51 11.00 -6.44 -12.19
C MET A 51 9.91 -6.14 -11.14
N PHE A 52 9.21 -7.17 -10.65
CA PHE A 52 8.24 -7.02 -9.57
C PHE A 52 8.89 -6.55 -8.26
N ASP A 53 10.08 -7.09 -7.92
CA ASP A 53 10.89 -6.65 -6.78
C ASP A 53 11.13 -5.12 -6.84
N ALA A 54 11.53 -4.62 -8.02
CA ALA A 54 11.76 -3.19 -8.22
C ALA A 54 10.48 -2.32 -8.18
N LEU A 55 9.32 -2.85 -8.55
CA LEU A 55 8.03 -2.14 -8.36
C LEU A 55 7.66 -2.07 -6.87
N ILE A 56 7.96 -3.12 -6.10
CA ILE A 56 7.75 -3.11 -4.64
C ILE A 56 8.72 -2.11 -3.99
N ASP A 57 10.00 -2.09 -4.39
CA ASP A 57 10.97 -1.08 -3.94
C ASP A 57 10.45 0.34 -4.17
N PHE A 58 9.95 0.61 -5.37
CA PHE A 58 9.37 1.92 -5.70
C PHE A 58 8.18 2.27 -4.79
N ALA A 59 7.29 1.32 -4.52
CA ALA A 59 6.15 1.54 -3.62
C ALA A 59 6.63 1.82 -2.18
N GLU A 60 7.62 1.06 -1.69
CA GLU A 60 8.23 1.27 -0.37
C GLU A 60 8.83 2.67 -0.26
N ASP A 61 9.68 3.06 -1.20
CA ASP A 61 10.35 4.36 -1.20
C ASP A 61 9.35 5.51 -1.27
N ALA A 62 8.35 5.41 -2.15
CA ALA A 62 7.35 6.44 -2.34
C ALA A 62 6.44 6.61 -1.11
N VAL A 63 5.92 5.51 -0.57
CA VAL A 63 4.99 5.54 0.57
C VAL A 63 5.74 5.91 1.85
N PHE A 64 6.82 5.19 2.19
CA PHE A 64 7.52 5.43 3.45
C PHE A 64 8.34 6.72 3.46
N GLY A 65 8.77 7.22 2.30
CA GLY A 65 9.33 8.57 2.19
C GLY A 65 8.34 9.66 2.60
N LEU A 66 7.06 9.50 2.23
CA LEU A 66 5.99 10.41 2.66
C LEU A 66 5.60 10.20 4.12
N VAL A 67 5.55 8.94 4.58
CA VAL A 67 5.29 8.61 5.99
C VAL A 67 6.31 9.30 6.90
N ASN A 68 7.61 9.21 6.57
CA ASN A 68 8.66 9.84 7.37
C ASN A 68 8.47 11.37 7.46
N ARG A 69 8.13 12.02 6.34
CA ARG A 69 7.83 13.47 6.34
C ARG A 69 6.63 13.81 7.23
N ILE A 70 5.55 13.03 7.18
CA ILE A 70 4.40 13.22 8.06
C ILE A 70 4.81 13.13 9.53
N LEU A 71 5.67 12.18 9.89
CA LEU A 71 6.13 12.02 11.26
C LEU A 71 7.00 13.18 11.76
N GLU A 72 7.70 13.86 10.85
CA GLU A 72 8.50 15.05 11.16
C GLU A 72 7.64 16.31 11.29
N GLU A 73 6.60 16.45 10.44
CA GLU A 73 5.75 17.64 10.35
C GLU A 73 4.65 17.68 11.42
N ASP A 74 3.97 16.56 11.63
CA ASP A 74 2.82 16.47 12.53
C ASP A 74 3.21 15.87 13.88
N ARG A 75 2.48 16.23 14.93
CA ARG A 75 2.76 15.73 16.28
C ARG A 75 1.63 14.89 16.85
N ASP A 76 0.36 15.19 16.53
CA ASP A 76 -0.77 14.44 17.05
C ASP A 76 -1.02 13.12 16.28
N ALA A 77 -1.42 12.09 17.03
CA ALA A 77 -1.59 10.75 16.50
C ALA A 77 -2.73 10.64 15.48
N LEU A 78 -3.83 11.37 15.69
CA LEU A 78 -5.00 11.35 14.80
C LEU A 78 -4.63 11.88 13.42
N THR A 79 -3.99 13.04 13.35
CA THR A 79 -3.51 13.66 12.11
C THR A 79 -2.48 12.78 11.40
N ARG A 80 -1.52 12.23 12.13
CA ARG A 80 -0.52 11.30 11.56
C ARG A 80 -1.18 10.10 10.91
N CYS A 81 -2.10 9.41 11.61
CA CYS A 81 -2.79 8.26 11.08
C CYS A 81 -3.66 8.63 9.88
N ALA A 82 -4.38 9.76 9.93
CA ALA A 82 -5.22 10.25 8.81
C ALA A 82 -4.38 10.51 7.55
N ARG A 83 -3.27 11.23 7.69
CA ARG A 83 -2.38 11.58 6.57
C ARG A 83 -1.70 10.35 5.99
N ILE A 84 -1.21 9.43 6.82
CA ILE A 84 -0.61 8.17 6.37
C ILE A 84 -1.63 7.33 5.60
N ALA A 85 -2.84 7.18 6.12
CA ALA A 85 -3.92 6.49 5.43
C ALA A 85 -4.21 7.14 4.06
N GLY A 86 -4.33 8.47 4.03
CA GLY A 86 -4.50 9.23 2.78
C GLY A 86 -3.38 8.99 1.76
N VAL A 87 -2.12 8.99 2.21
CA VAL A 87 -0.95 8.68 1.35
C VAL A 87 -1.08 7.30 0.71
N VAL A 88 -1.41 6.27 1.49
CA VAL A 88 -1.55 4.89 0.99
C VAL A 88 -2.67 4.80 -0.05
N LEU A 89 -3.83 5.40 0.22
CA LEU A 89 -4.97 5.35 -0.69
C LEU A 89 -4.72 6.14 -1.98
N LEU A 90 -4.13 7.33 -1.89
CA LEU A 90 -3.78 8.15 -3.07
C LEU A 90 -2.64 7.53 -3.89
N PHE A 91 -1.65 6.92 -3.23
CA PHE A 91 -0.62 6.16 -3.94
C PHE A 91 -1.24 5.02 -4.74
N ALA A 92 -2.13 4.25 -4.11
CA ALA A 92 -2.82 3.13 -4.75
C ALA A 92 -3.63 3.58 -5.98
N GLU A 93 -4.38 4.67 -5.86
CA GLU A 93 -5.17 5.23 -6.96
C GLU A 93 -4.31 5.64 -8.15
N ARG A 94 -3.18 6.30 -7.87
CA ARG A 94 -2.27 6.81 -8.92
C ARG A 94 -1.38 5.73 -9.53
N ASN A 95 -1.28 4.57 -8.90
CA ASN A 95 -0.39 3.48 -9.28
C ASN A 95 -1.14 2.14 -9.29
N ALA A 96 -2.24 2.07 -10.05
CA ALA A 96 -3.15 0.93 -10.08
C ALA A 96 -2.42 -0.40 -10.40
N GLY A 97 -1.50 -0.38 -11.37
CA GLY A 97 -0.69 -1.56 -11.71
C GLY A 97 0.22 -2.02 -10.58
N ILE A 98 0.84 -1.08 -9.84
CA ILE A 98 1.67 -1.40 -8.67
C ILE A 98 0.80 -1.90 -7.52
N THR A 99 -0.36 -1.29 -7.31
CA THR A 99 -1.33 -1.73 -6.29
C THR A 99 -1.75 -3.18 -6.52
N ARG A 100 -1.92 -3.60 -7.77
CA ARG A 100 -2.18 -4.99 -8.12
C ARG A 100 -1.04 -5.93 -7.67
N VAL A 101 0.21 -5.50 -7.77
CA VAL A 101 1.36 -6.26 -7.23
C VAL A 101 1.26 -6.35 -5.71
N LEU A 102 0.98 -5.24 -5.03
CA LEU A 102 0.83 -5.19 -3.56
C LEU A 102 -0.36 -6.01 -3.06
N MET A 103 -1.42 -6.18 -3.86
CA MET A 103 -2.55 -7.04 -3.50
C MET A 103 -2.29 -8.53 -3.78
N GLY A 104 -1.17 -8.85 -4.44
CA GLY A 104 -0.67 -10.21 -4.58
C GLY A 104 -1.35 -11.08 -5.64
N ASP A 105 -2.40 -10.60 -6.33
CA ASP A 105 -3.14 -11.39 -7.33
C ASP A 105 -2.26 -11.80 -8.53
N ILE A 106 -1.34 -10.92 -8.93
CA ILE A 106 -0.41 -11.19 -10.03
C ILE A 106 0.78 -12.07 -9.61
N LEU A 107 0.99 -12.24 -8.31
CA LEU A 107 2.10 -13.01 -7.74
C LEU A 107 1.75 -14.51 -7.57
N VAL A 108 0.55 -14.92 -7.94
CA VAL A 108 0.15 -16.34 -7.91
C VAL A 108 1.01 -17.13 -8.88
N GLY A 109 1.79 -18.09 -8.35
CA GLY A 109 2.75 -18.89 -9.12
C GLY A 109 4.11 -18.21 -9.34
N GLU A 110 4.32 -17.01 -8.80
CA GLU A 110 5.63 -16.37 -8.73
C GLU A 110 6.39 -16.81 -7.45
N ASN A 111 7.65 -16.36 -7.33
CA ASN A 111 8.52 -16.70 -6.20
C ASN A 111 7.90 -16.27 -4.86
N GLU A 112 7.92 -17.17 -3.88
CA GLU A 112 7.43 -16.94 -2.51
C GLU A 112 8.09 -15.73 -1.84
N ARG A 113 9.34 -15.44 -2.17
CA ARG A 113 10.04 -14.23 -1.72
C ARG A 113 9.30 -12.93 -2.07
N LEU A 114 8.65 -12.84 -3.23
CA LEU A 114 7.88 -11.64 -3.59
C LEU A 114 6.65 -11.48 -2.71
N ARG A 115 5.97 -12.59 -2.39
CA ARG A 115 4.85 -12.57 -1.44
C ARG A 115 5.29 -12.14 -0.04
N ALA A 116 6.44 -12.63 0.42
CA ALA A 116 7.02 -12.20 1.69
C ALA A 116 7.37 -10.71 1.69
N ARG A 117 7.90 -10.17 0.57
CA ARG A 117 8.15 -8.72 0.43
C ARG A 117 6.88 -7.88 0.53
N VAL A 118 5.80 -8.33 -0.13
CA VAL A 118 4.50 -7.65 -0.03
C VAL A 118 3.96 -7.72 1.40
N ALA A 119 4.06 -8.87 2.08
CA ALA A 119 3.67 -8.98 3.49
C ALA A 119 4.46 -7.98 4.35
N GLN A 120 5.79 -7.89 4.18
CA GLN A 120 6.65 -6.94 4.90
C GLN A 120 6.25 -5.48 4.69
N PHE A 121 5.78 -5.09 3.48
CA PHE A 121 5.27 -3.74 3.23
C PHE A 121 4.08 -3.42 4.15
N PHE A 122 3.12 -4.32 4.27
CA PHE A 122 1.94 -4.13 5.12
C PHE A 122 2.28 -4.25 6.61
N ASP A 123 3.15 -5.18 7.02
CA ASP A 123 3.64 -5.30 8.40
C ASP A 123 4.36 -4.03 8.86
N ARG A 124 5.10 -3.39 7.96
CA ARG A 124 5.77 -2.12 8.23
C ARG A 124 4.76 -0.98 8.44
N LEU A 125 3.68 -0.93 7.64
CA LEU A 125 2.60 0.04 7.83
C LEU A 125 1.89 -0.17 9.17
N GLU A 126 1.54 -1.40 9.53
CA GLU A 126 0.92 -1.71 10.82
C GLU A 126 1.83 -1.33 11.98
N THR A 127 3.11 -1.64 11.86
CA THR A 127 4.11 -1.28 12.88
C THR A 127 4.18 0.24 13.04
N GLN A 128 4.09 0.99 11.94
CA GLN A 128 4.09 2.45 11.98
C GLN A 128 2.85 3.00 12.71
N PHE A 129 1.65 2.50 12.40
CA PHE A 129 0.44 2.87 13.14
C PHE A 129 0.56 2.54 14.62
N ARG A 130 1.02 1.35 14.96
CA ARG A 130 1.23 0.92 16.34
C ARG A 130 2.22 1.82 17.09
N GLN A 131 3.29 2.28 16.45
CA GLN A 131 4.25 3.21 17.06
C GLN A 131 3.63 4.57 17.30
N ILE A 132 2.85 5.11 16.36
CA ILE A 132 2.12 6.38 16.51
C ILE A 132 1.15 6.31 17.68
N LEU A 133 0.33 5.26 17.76
CA LEU A 133 -0.65 5.07 18.82
C LEU A 133 0.02 4.89 20.21
N ARG A 134 1.17 4.20 20.27
CA ARG A 134 1.95 4.10 21.52
C ARG A 134 2.52 5.45 21.98
N ALA A 135 2.99 6.25 21.03
CA ALA A 135 3.54 7.58 21.36
C ALA A 135 2.46 8.52 21.90
N ALA A 136 1.23 8.42 21.40
CA ALA A 136 0.08 9.19 21.86
C ALA A 136 -0.21 8.99 23.36
N VAL A 137 0.02 7.78 23.88
CA VAL A 137 -0.10 7.49 25.35
C VAL A 137 0.80 8.39 26.20
N LEU A 138 1.94 8.82 25.66
CA LEU A 138 2.91 9.64 26.39
C LEU A 138 2.61 11.14 26.30
N THR A 139 1.85 11.56 25.29
CA THR A 139 1.54 12.98 25.02
C THR A 139 0.17 13.41 25.52
N GLY A 140 -0.66 12.46 25.96
CA GLY A 140 -2.05 12.74 26.41
C GLY A 140 -3.02 13.04 25.27
N ASP A 141 -2.64 12.69 24.03
CA ASP A 141 -3.54 12.79 22.87
C ASP A 141 -4.66 11.76 22.97
N PRO A 142 -5.79 11.93 22.26
CA PRO A 142 -6.80 10.89 22.10
C PRO A 142 -6.16 9.60 21.57
N GLN A 143 -6.44 8.48 22.23
CA GLN A 143 -5.73 7.22 21.99
C GLN A 143 -6.56 6.02 22.45
N PRO A 144 -6.37 4.84 21.86
CA PRO A 144 -6.92 3.61 22.40
C PRO A 144 -6.24 3.24 23.72
N ASP A 145 -6.91 2.48 24.58
CA ASP A 145 -6.29 1.86 25.73
C ASP A 145 -5.06 1.04 25.33
N ARG A 146 -4.10 0.90 26.24
CA ARG A 146 -2.85 0.15 25.94
C ARG A 146 -3.10 -1.26 25.41
N ALA A 147 -4.12 -1.94 25.90
CA ALA A 147 -4.52 -3.24 25.41
C ALA A 147 -5.09 -3.23 23.99
N GLU A 148 -5.61 -2.09 23.54
CA GLU A 148 -6.28 -1.90 22.26
C GLU A 148 -5.35 -1.38 21.15
N ILE A 149 -4.13 -0.93 21.48
CA ILE A 149 -3.19 -0.36 20.50
C ILE A 149 -2.94 -1.32 19.33
N HIS A 150 -2.78 -2.61 19.59
CA HIS A 150 -2.55 -3.58 18.52
C HIS A 150 -3.81 -3.83 17.67
N PRO A 151 -4.99 -4.12 18.25
CA PRO A 151 -6.24 -4.17 17.51
C PRO A 151 -6.54 -2.91 16.70
N ALA A 152 -6.31 -1.72 17.26
CA ALA A 152 -6.54 -0.45 16.60
C ALA A 152 -5.61 -0.25 15.38
N ALA A 153 -4.31 -0.54 15.52
CA ALA A 153 -3.35 -0.49 14.40
C ALA A 153 -3.73 -1.50 13.30
N ASN A 154 -4.14 -2.70 13.68
CA ASN A 154 -4.62 -3.71 12.74
C ASN A 154 -5.91 -3.26 12.03
N LEU A 155 -6.88 -2.66 12.75
CA LEU A 155 -8.10 -2.13 12.15
C LEU A 155 -7.80 -1.07 11.07
N LEU A 156 -6.84 -0.17 11.32
CA LEU A 156 -6.36 0.78 10.32
C LEU A 156 -5.81 0.05 9.10
N LEU A 157 -4.92 -0.93 9.30
CA LEU A 157 -4.31 -1.68 8.22
C LEU A 157 -5.33 -2.45 7.39
N VAL A 158 -6.24 -3.22 8.02
CA VAL A 158 -7.21 -4.04 7.29
C VAL A 158 -8.23 -3.18 6.54
N THR A 159 -8.56 -1.99 7.06
CA THR A 159 -9.41 -1.03 6.36
C THR A 159 -8.72 -0.56 5.07
N LEU A 160 -7.45 -0.17 5.14
CA LEU A 160 -6.68 0.24 3.96
C LEU A 160 -6.56 -0.92 2.96
N SER A 161 -6.13 -2.10 3.41
CA SER A 161 -5.98 -3.29 2.56
C SER A 161 -7.31 -3.68 1.90
N GLY A 162 -8.42 -3.59 2.63
CA GLY A 162 -9.76 -3.83 2.11
C GLY A 162 -10.14 -2.88 0.97
N ARG A 163 -9.81 -1.58 1.11
CA ARG A 163 -10.06 -0.56 0.07
C ARG A 163 -9.18 -0.78 -1.16
N LEU A 164 -7.90 -1.07 -0.98
CA LEU A 164 -7.00 -1.43 -2.07
C LEU A 164 -7.50 -2.68 -2.81
N GLY A 165 -7.92 -3.71 -2.06
CA GLY A 165 -8.50 -4.92 -2.62
C GLY A 165 -9.80 -4.66 -3.39
N GLN A 166 -10.67 -3.77 -2.89
CA GLN A 166 -11.88 -3.36 -3.61
C GLN A 166 -11.54 -2.64 -4.92
N PHE A 167 -10.56 -1.74 -4.90
CA PHE A 167 -10.08 -1.03 -6.07
C PHE A 167 -9.59 -1.99 -7.16
N VAL A 168 -8.71 -2.94 -6.81
CA VAL A 168 -8.20 -3.94 -7.75
C VAL A 168 -9.33 -4.84 -8.27
N ARG A 169 -10.18 -5.39 -7.38
CA ARG A 169 -11.31 -6.26 -7.78
C ARG A 169 -12.35 -5.57 -8.67
N SER A 170 -12.52 -4.25 -8.52
CA SER A 170 -13.42 -3.48 -9.38
C SER A 170 -12.86 -3.22 -10.78
N GLY A 171 -11.65 -3.67 -11.09
CA GLY A 171 -10.91 -3.25 -12.29
C GLY A 171 -10.64 -1.75 -12.29
N TYR A 172 -10.24 -1.24 -11.13
CA TYR A 172 -9.85 0.16 -10.86
C TYR A 172 -10.97 1.20 -10.99
N ARG A 173 -12.24 0.76 -11.05
CA ARG A 173 -13.41 1.65 -11.21
C ARG A 173 -13.85 2.30 -9.91
N VAL A 174 -13.62 1.65 -8.77
CA VAL A 174 -13.96 2.16 -7.45
C VAL A 174 -12.69 2.72 -6.82
N SER A 175 -12.55 4.06 -6.82
CA SER A 175 -11.38 4.73 -6.23
C SER A 175 -11.20 4.30 -4.76
N PRO A 176 -9.98 3.95 -4.35
CA PRO A 176 -9.72 3.61 -2.97
C PRO A 176 -9.82 4.82 -2.03
N TYR A 177 -9.78 6.04 -2.57
CA TYR A 177 -9.94 7.29 -1.81
C TYR A 177 -11.39 7.81 -1.78
N ALA A 178 -12.30 7.29 -2.62
CA ALA A 178 -13.69 7.76 -2.67
C ALA A 178 -14.39 7.66 -1.32
N GLY A 179 -14.98 8.76 -0.85
CA GLY A 179 -15.71 8.83 0.42
C GLY A 179 -14.82 8.68 1.68
N TRP A 180 -13.49 8.79 1.54
CA TRP A 180 -12.57 8.68 2.67
C TRP A 180 -12.77 9.78 3.70
N ASP A 181 -13.11 10.99 3.26
CA ASP A 181 -13.44 12.15 4.09
C ASP A 181 -14.61 11.88 5.05
N VAL A 182 -15.57 11.05 4.63
CA VAL A 182 -16.73 10.63 5.47
C VAL A 182 -16.38 9.39 6.31
N GLN A 183 -15.62 8.45 5.76
CA GLN A 183 -15.31 7.18 6.43
C GLN A 183 -14.22 7.32 7.48
N TRP A 184 -13.23 8.19 7.27
CA TRP A 184 -12.17 8.41 8.24
C TRP A 184 -12.69 8.82 9.63
N PRO A 185 -13.59 9.81 9.78
CA PRO A 185 -14.13 10.16 11.09
C PRO A 185 -14.85 9.00 11.80
N LEU A 186 -15.53 8.12 11.05
CA LEU A 186 -16.16 6.92 11.61
C LEU A 186 -15.13 5.93 12.15
N LEU A 187 -14.10 5.66 11.35
CA LEU A 187 -12.99 4.79 11.74
C LEU A 187 -12.22 5.36 12.93
N ALA A 188 -11.93 6.67 12.90
CA ALA A 188 -11.18 7.35 13.95
C ALA A 188 -11.89 7.31 15.30
N ARG A 189 -13.23 7.44 15.34
CA ARG A 189 -14.00 7.29 16.59
C ARG A 189 -13.75 5.93 17.24
N GLY A 190 -13.76 4.84 16.47
CA GLY A 190 -13.47 3.51 16.98
C GLY A 190 -12.02 3.30 17.38
N VAL A 191 -11.08 3.81 16.58
CA VAL A 191 -9.63 3.64 16.80
C VAL A 191 -9.12 4.44 18.00
N PHE A 192 -9.63 5.66 18.19
CA PHE A 192 -9.13 6.59 19.22
C PHE A 192 -10.04 6.68 20.45
N SER A 193 -10.99 5.77 20.61
CA SER A 193 -11.92 5.71 21.75
C SER A 193 -12.56 7.07 22.07
N LEU A 194 -12.93 7.80 21.02
CA LEU A 194 -13.55 9.13 21.18
C LEU A 194 -14.96 9.06 21.80
N ASP A 195 -15.51 7.86 21.93
CA ASP A 195 -16.72 7.55 22.69
C ASP A 195 -16.66 6.05 23.07
N PRO A 196 -16.32 5.71 24.33
CA PRO A 196 -16.24 4.33 24.76
C PRO A 196 -17.65 3.75 24.92
N GLY A 197 -18.31 3.44 23.81
CA GLY A 197 -19.49 2.58 23.82
C GLY A 197 -19.13 1.21 24.39
N ALA A 198 -20.05 0.62 25.14
CA ALA A 198 -19.86 -0.70 25.72
C ALA A 198 -19.39 -1.71 24.64
N PRO A 199 -18.43 -2.59 24.95
CA PRO A 199 -17.99 -3.59 24.00
C PRO A 199 -19.18 -4.43 23.54
N PRO A 200 -19.25 -4.81 22.24
CA PRO A 200 -20.29 -5.70 21.76
C PRO A 200 -20.26 -6.99 22.58
N ALA A 201 -21.44 -7.48 22.95
CA ALA A 201 -21.54 -8.77 23.63
C ALA A 201 -20.80 -9.84 22.80
N ALA A 202 -19.98 -10.63 23.47
CA ALA A 202 -19.29 -11.74 22.82
C ALA A 202 -20.33 -12.67 22.18
N ILE A 203 -20.12 -12.99 20.89
CA ILE A 203 -20.92 -13.98 20.15
C ILE A 203 -20.52 -15.37 20.58
#